data_9f508b406d94d7fa6a5e1e4edcaad419
#
_entry.id   9f508b406d94d7fa6a5e1e4edcaad419
#
_cell.length_a   1.000
_cell.length_b   1.000
_cell.length_c   1.000
_cell.angle_alpha   90.00
_cell.angle_beta   90.00
_cell.angle_gamma   90.00
#
_symmetry.space_group_name_H-M   'P 1'
#
loop_
_entity.id
_entity.type
_entity.pdbx_description
1 polymer ?
#
loop_
_entity_poly.entity_id
_entity_poly.type
_entity_poly.pdbx_seq_one_letter_code
_entity_poly.pdbx_strand_id
1 'polypeptide(L)'
;TVEGILQISNEGYGWIRTGNYMEGDNDAFVHQQIIRNLGLRPGDSVLGMVGPARVNSKYPPLLQVTQVNGGEVEGLKDRPRFKDLTPIFPNQPLTMEHGKDSITGRAIDLVAPIGKGQRGLIVSPPKAGKTTILKRICQSITINNPEVHLFCLLVDERPEEVTDMERSIKGTVVASTFDMPAENHTVVSELVIE
;
A
#
# COMPACT_ATOMS: atom_id res chain seq x y z
N THR A 1 -22.61 1.58 3.71
CA THR A 1 -21.36 2.14 3.14
C THR A 1 -20.27 1.10 3.18
N VAL A 2 -19.36 1.15 2.22
CA VAL A 2 -18.14 0.34 2.14
C VAL A 2 -16.95 1.26 1.95
N GLU A 3 -15.83 0.90 2.59
CA GLU A 3 -14.54 1.55 2.41
C GLU A 3 -13.47 0.49 2.26
N GLY A 4 -12.60 0.64 1.28
CA GLY A 4 -11.52 -0.31 1.03
C GLY A 4 -10.76 -0.03 -0.26
N ILE A 5 -9.90 -0.95 -0.64
CA ILE A 5 -9.01 -0.84 -1.78
C ILE A 5 -9.63 -1.51 -3.01
N LEU A 6 -9.64 -0.82 -4.14
CA LEU A 6 -10.19 -1.33 -5.37
C LEU A 6 -9.22 -2.31 -6.05
N GLN A 7 -9.66 -3.55 -6.19
CA GLN A 7 -9.03 -4.56 -7.05
C GLN A 7 -9.85 -4.70 -8.33
N ILE A 8 -9.20 -4.69 -9.49
CA ILE A 8 -9.85 -4.83 -10.80
C ILE A 8 -9.41 -6.14 -11.45
N SER A 9 -10.38 -6.90 -11.97
CA SER A 9 -10.13 -8.13 -12.72
C SER A 9 -9.73 -7.84 -14.17
N ASN A 10 -9.16 -8.82 -14.83
CA ASN A 10 -8.83 -8.76 -16.28
C ASN A 10 -10.07 -8.52 -17.16
N GLU A 11 -11.28 -8.83 -16.67
CA GLU A 11 -12.54 -8.62 -17.37
C GLU A 11 -13.07 -7.18 -17.18
N GLY A 12 -12.42 -6.38 -16.32
CA GLY A 12 -12.71 -4.96 -16.13
C GLY A 12 -13.75 -4.63 -15.04
N TYR A 13 -14.36 -5.60 -14.38
CA TYR A 13 -15.09 -5.40 -13.13
C TYR A 13 -14.16 -5.52 -11.94
N GLY A 14 -14.60 -5.19 -10.73
CA GLY A 14 -13.72 -5.23 -9.57
C GLY A 14 -14.43 -5.48 -8.25
N TRP A 15 -13.65 -5.38 -7.19
CA TRP A 15 -14.10 -5.49 -5.81
C TRP A 15 -13.43 -4.43 -4.95
N ILE A 16 -14.16 -3.92 -3.98
CA ILE A 16 -13.58 -3.13 -2.89
C ILE A 16 -13.19 -4.11 -1.80
N ARG A 17 -11.88 -4.25 -1.57
CA ARG A 17 -11.30 -5.10 -0.54
C ARG A 17 -11.27 -4.36 0.79
N THR A 18 -12.04 -4.85 1.76
CA THR A 18 -12.22 -4.18 3.05
C THR A 18 -11.23 -4.66 4.12
N GLY A 19 -10.50 -5.74 3.87
CA GLY A 19 -9.54 -6.34 4.79
C GLY A 19 -8.18 -6.59 4.16
N ASN A 20 -7.19 -5.83 4.55
CA ASN A 20 -5.76 -6.08 4.28
C ASN A 20 -5.43 -6.47 2.82
N TYR A 21 -6.05 -5.81 1.84
CA TYR A 21 -5.82 -6.03 0.39
C TYR A 21 -6.21 -7.43 -0.13
N MET A 22 -6.84 -8.25 0.68
CA MET A 22 -7.28 -9.60 0.32
C MET A 22 -8.81 -9.71 0.33
N GLU A 23 -9.30 -10.82 -0.21
CA GLU A 23 -10.71 -11.16 -0.19
C GLU A 23 -11.26 -11.29 1.23
N GLY A 24 -12.37 -10.61 1.50
CA GLY A 24 -13.06 -10.61 2.79
C GLY A 24 -14.58 -10.68 2.65
N ASP A 25 -15.26 -11.01 3.75
CA ASP A 25 -16.72 -11.20 3.76
C ASP A 25 -17.50 -9.88 3.57
N ASN A 26 -16.89 -8.75 3.88
CA ASN A 26 -17.50 -7.41 3.77
C ASN A 26 -17.14 -6.68 2.49
N ASP A 27 -16.55 -7.36 1.52
CA ASP A 27 -16.19 -6.77 0.24
C ASP A 27 -17.42 -6.33 -0.55
N ALA A 28 -17.23 -5.43 -1.50
CA ALA A 28 -18.29 -4.99 -2.40
C ALA A 28 -17.91 -5.19 -3.85
N PHE A 29 -18.87 -5.62 -4.67
CA PHE A 29 -18.70 -5.77 -6.12
C PHE A 29 -18.79 -4.42 -6.83
N VAL A 30 -17.87 -4.15 -7.74
CA VAL A 30 -17.82 -2.92 -8.54
C VAL A 30 -18.01 -3.23 -10.01
N HIS A 31 -19.09 -2.69 -10.57
CA HIS A 31 -19.42 -2.90 -11.98
C HIS A 31 -18.43 -2.16 -12.89
N GLN A 32 -18.06 -2.77 -14.01
CA GLN A 32 -17.14 -2.19 -15.01
C GLN A 32 -17.53 -0.77 -15.45
N GLN A 33 -18.82 -0.49 -15.56
CA GLN A 33 -19.31 0.83 -15.96
C GLN A 33 -18.94 1.93 -14.96
N ILE A 34 -18.99 1.65 -13.65
CA ILE A 34 -18.58 2.59 -12.60
C ILE A 34 -17.09 2.88 -12.73
N ILE A 35 -16.26 1.83 -12.87
CA ILE A 35 -14.80 1.95 -13.01
C ILE A 35 -14.45 2.84 -14.21
N ARG A 36 -15.07 2.59 -15.38
CA ARG A 36 -14.80 3.35 -16.60
C ARG A 36 -15.31 4.78 -16.53
N ASN A 37 -16.52 4.99 -16.01
CA ASN A 37 -17.14 6.31 -15.95
C ASN A 37 -16.39 7.26 -15.04
N LEU A 38 -15.87 6.78 -13.93
CA LEU A 38 -15.14 7.58 -12.95
C LEU A 38 -13.62 7.57 -13.19
N GLY A 39 -13.10 6.67 -14.01
CA GLY A 39 -11.66 6.52 -14.22
C GLY A 39 -10.93 5.98 -12.99
N LEU A 40 -11.58 5.05 -12.30
CA LEU A 40 -11.00 4.36 -11.15
C LEU A 40 -9.84 3.47 -11.60
N ARG A 41 -8.84 3.30 -10.73
CA ARG A 41 -7.65 2.49 -10.96
C ARG A 41 -7.50 1.41 -9.88
N PRO A 42 -6.82 0.30 -10.16
CA PRO A 42 -6.43 -0.64 -9.10
C PRO A 42 -5.65 0.12 -8.02
N GLY A 43 -5.83 -0.28 -6.77
CA GLY A 43 -5.17 0.39 -5.63
C GLY A 43 -5.86 1.66 -5.13
N ASP A 44 -6.85 2.21 -5.83
CA ASP A 44 -7.63 3.34 -5.31
C ASP A 44 -8.35 2.95 -4.00
N SER A 45 -8.20 3.79 -2.97
CA SER A 45 -9.04 3.72 -1.76
C SER A 45 -10.40 4.31 -2.08
N VAL A 46 -11.44 3.50 -2.03
CA VAL A 46 -12.81 3.89 -2.43
C VAL A 46 -13.73 3.83 -1.23
N LEU A 47 -14.42 4.95 -0.97
CA LEU A 47 -15.56 5.03 -0.06
C LEU A 47 -16.84 5.17 -0.89
N GLY A 48 -17.83 4.33 -0.60
CA GLY A 48 -19.07 4.36 -1.37
C GLY A 48 -20.28 3.74 -0.68
N MET A 49 -21.40 3.82 -1.36
CA MET A 49 -22.66 3.23 -0.93
C MET A 49 -22.93 1.93 -1.67
N VAL A 50 -23.26 0.89 -0.91
CA VAL A 50 -23.63 -0.43 -1.45
C VAL A 50 -25.15 -0.62 -1.47
N GLY A 51 -25.62 -1.40 -2.44
CA GLY A 51 -27.00 -1.85 -2.51
C GLY A 51 -27.24 -3.11 -1.67
N PRO A 52 -28.50 -3.61 -1.68
CA PRO A 52 -28.81 -4.88 -1.04
C PRO A 52 -28.08 -6.03 -1.73
N ALA A 53 -27.62 -7.00 -0.94
CA ALA A 53 -27.05 -8.23 -1.46
C ALA A 53 -28.10 -8.97 -2.33
N ARG A 54 -27.68 -9.43 -3.51
CA ARG A 54 -28.54 -10.22 -4.39
C ARG A 54 -28.47 -11.69 -3.98
N VAL A 55 -29.57 -12.41 -4.15
CA VAL A 55 -29.71 -13.82 -3.74
C VAL A 55 -28.60 -14.74 -4.27
N ASN A 56 -28.03 -14.43 -5.45
CA ASN A 56 -26.98 -15.21 -6.11
C ASN A 56 -25.63 -14.50 -6.20
N SER A 57 -25.40 -13.46 -5.40
CA SER A 57 -24.12 -12.73 -5.39
C SER A 57 -23.50 -12.80 -4.01
N LYS A 58 -22.22 -13.17 -3.95
CA LYS A 58 -21.45 -13.22 -2.71
C LYS A 58 -21.31 -11.83 -2.06
N TYR A 59 -21.21 -10.79 -2.90
CA TYR A 59 -20.95 -9.42 -2.45
C TYR A 59 -22.05 -8.45 -2.87
N PRO A 60 -22.41 -7.45 -2.03
CA PRO A 60 -23.31 -6.40 -2.40
C PRO A 60 -22.71 -5.53 -3.51
N PRO A 61 -23.52 -5.03 -4.45
CA PRO A 61 -23.04 -4.14 -5.51
C PRO A 61 -22.77 -2.74 -4.97
N LEU A 62 -21.66 -2.13 -5.38
CA LEU A 62 -21.42 -0.70 -5.22
C LEU A 62 -22.39 0.08 -6.12
N LEU A 63 -23.16 0.99 -5.53
CA LEU A 63 -24.12 1.84 -6.25
C LEU A 63 -23.57 3.21 -6.57
N GLN A 64 -22.85 3.80 -5.62
CA GLN A 64 -22.31 5.16 -5.73
C GLN A 64 -20.96 5.24 -5.02
N VAL A 65 -20.01 5.90 -5.67
CA VAL A 65 -18.73 6.29 -5.06
C VAL A 65 -18.89 7.69 -4.47
N THR A 66 -18.47 7.86 -3.23
CA THR A 66 -18.54 9.15 -2.52
C THR A 66 -17.20 9.83 -2.42
N GLN A 67 -16.11 9.03 -2.22
CA GLN A 67 -14.75 9.54 -2.17
C GLN A 67 -13.78 8.53 -2.79
N VAL A 68 -12.68 9.06 -3.30
CA VAL A 68 -11.55 8.25 -3.80
C VAL A 68 -10.25 8.86 -3.26
N ASN A 69 -9.43 8.03 -2.61
CA ASN A 69 -8.17 8.44 -1.98
C ASN A 69 -8.34 9.64 -1.01
N GLY A 70 -9.46 9.67 -0.28
CA GLY A 70 -9.80 10.74 0.66
C GLY A 70 -10.21 12.07 0.03
N GLY A 71 -10.30 12.13 -1.31
CA GLY A 71 -10.69 13.31 -2.08
C GLY A 71 -12.04 13.17 -2.79
N GLU A 72 -12.40 14.21 -3.53
CA GLU A 72 -13.61 14.22 -4.37
C GLU A 72 -13.45 13.30 -5.59
N VAL A 73 -14.61 12.86 -6.13
CA VAL A 73 -14.63 11.93 -7.27
C VAL A 73 -14.37 12.65 -8.60
N GLU A 74 -14.44 13.99 -8.62
CA GLU A 74 -14.24 14.79 -9.83
C GLU A 74 -12.75 14.86 -10.23
N GLY A 75 -12.48 14.83 -11.53
CA GLY A 75 -11.10 14.96 -12.06
C GLY A 75 -10.23 13.69 -11.99
N LEU A 76 -10.76 12.55 -11.53
CA LEU A 76 -10.00 11.31 -11.42
C LEU A 76 -9.40 10.82 -12.74
N LYS A 77 -10.03 11.13 -13.88
CA LYS A 77 -9.54 10.74 -15.21
C LYS A 77 -8.27 11.47 -15.62
N ASP A 78 -8.09 12.69 -15.12
CA ASP A 78 -6.98 13.57 -15.48
C ASP A 78 -5.73 13.29 -14.65
N ARG A 79 -5.78 12.34 -13.73
CA ARG A 79 -4.61 11.94 -12.92
C ARG A 79 -3.48 11.40 -13.80
N PRO A 80 -2.24 11.90 -13.68
CA PRO A 80 -1.10 11.32 -14.38
C PRO A 80 -0.89 9.86 -13.96
N ARG A 81 -0.38 9.04 -14.86
CA ARG A 81 0.07 7.68 -14.52
C ARG A 81 1.52 7.74 -14.08
N PHE A 82 1.93 6.86 -13.17
CA PHE A 82 3.33 6.80 -12.73
C PHE A 82 4.33 6.70 -13.89
N LYS A 83 4.01 5.91 -14.92
CA LYS A 83 4.85 5.74 -16.11
C LYS A 83 4.99 7.00 -16.99
N ASP A 84 4.06 7.94 -16.86
CA ASP A 84 4.03 9.18 -17.64
C ASP A 84 4.79 10.32 -16.93
N LEU A 85 5.26 10.07 -15.68
CA LEU A 85 6.05 11.03 -14.91
C LEU A 85 7.48 11.10 -15.44
N THR A 86 8.07 12.31 -15.38
CA THR A 86 9.47 12.51 -15.76
C THR A 86 10.40 11.93 -14.68
N PRO A 87 11.26 10.94 -15.01
CA PRO A 87 12.22 10.41 -14.05
C PRO A 87 13.31 11.44 -13.78
N ILE A 88 13.61 11.67 -12.50
CA ILE A 88 14.67 12.56 -12.04
C ILE A 88 15.59 11.81 -11.07
N PHE A 89 16.82 12.31 -10.89
CA PHE A 89 17.70 11.81 -9.83
C PHE A 89 17.13 12.15 -8.45
N PRO A 90 17.32 11.29 -7.43
CA PRO A 90 16.89 11.54 -6.05
C PRO A 90 17.76 12.64 -5.42
N ASN A 91 17.37 13.90 -5.60
CA ASN A 91 18.10 15.08 -5.13
C ASN A 91 17.58 15.63 -3.79
N GLN A 92 16.56 15.04 -3.23
CA GLN A 92 16.02 15.38 -1.91
C GLN A 92 16.30 14.24 -0.92
N PRO A 93 17.23 14.44 0.04
CA PRO A 93 17.57 13.37 0.97
C PRO A 93 16.44 13.10 1.96
N LEU A 94 16.27 11.83 2.30
CA LEU A 94 15.50 11.37 3.44
C LEU A 94 16.48 11.15 4.60
N THR A 95 16.63 12.14 5.47
CA THR A 95 17.55 12.05 6.60
C THR A 95 17.09 10.97 7.58
N MET A 96 17.99 10.04 7.92
CA MET A 96 17.70 8.92 8.82
C MET A 96 18.12 9.21 10.26
N GLU A 97 19.09 10.10 10.48
CA GLU A 97 19.52 10.50 11.83
C GLU A 97 18.42 11.40 12.45
N HIS A 98 17.95 11.04 13.66
CA HIS A 98 16.90 11.77 14.37
C HIS A 98 17.20 11.98 15.87
N GLY A 99 18.47 11.89 16.28
CA GLY A 99 18.91 12.09 17.65
C GLY A 99 20.14 11.27 18.01
N LYS A 100 20.64 11.45 19.23
CA LYS A 100 21.90 10.82 19.70
C LYS A 100 21.89 9.30 19.65
N ASP A 101 20.72 8.69 19.85
CA ASP A 101 20.54 7.23 19.87
C ASP A 101 20.26 6.64 18.47
N SER A 102 20.19 7.49 17.46
CA SER A 102 19.94 7.10 16.06
C SER A 102 21.21 6.63 15.33
N ILE A 103 21.98 5.72 15.94
CA ILE A 103 23.26 5.25 15.39
C ILE A 103 23.07 4.60 14.01
N THR A 104 22.04 3.77 13.86
CA THR A 104 21.73 3.12 12.57
C THR A 104 21.38 4.15 11.50
N GLY A 105 20.53 5.15 11.82
CA GLY A 105 20.19 6.24 10.91
C GLY A 105 21.42 7.02 10.46
N ARG A 106 22.26 7.41 11.41
CA ARG A 106 23.52 8.11 11.12
C ARG A 106 24.46 7.30 10.25
N ALA A 107 24.58 5.99 10.50
CA ALA A 107 25.40 5.11 9.67
C ALA A 107 24.87 5.05 8.22
N ILE A 108 23.55 4.99 8.03
CA ILE A 108 22.92 5.00 6.71
C ILE A 108 23.21 6.33 6.01
N ASP A 109 22.99 7.47 6.68
CA ASP A 109 23.24 8.80 6.10
C ASP A 109 24.68 9.00 5.64
N LEU A 110 25.64 8.41 6.36
CA LEU A 110 27.07 8.54 6.03
C LEU A 110 27.54 7.60 4.92
N VAL A 111 26.99 6.38 4.86
CA VAL A 111 27.52 5.31 3.99
C VAL A 111 26.64 5.06 2.77
N ALA A 112 25.33 5.14 2.94
CA ALA A 112 24.34 4.83 1.92
C ALA A 112 23.11 5.75 2.02
N PRO A 113 23.27 7.07 1.82
CA PRO A 113 22.18 8.03 1.96
C PRO A 113 21.02 7.70 1.02
N ILE A 114 19.79 7.87 1.51
CA ILE A 114 18.56 7.57 0.77
C ILE A 114 17.89 8.89 0.40
N GLY A 115 17.46 9.00 -0.85
CA GLY A 115 16.71 10.15 -1.33
C GLY A 115 15.27 9.82 -1.75
N LYS A 116 14.40 10.82 -1.79
CA LYS A 116 13.01 10.67 -2.26
C LYS A 116 13.01 10.16 -3.71
N GLY A 117 12.25 9.09 -3.98
CA GLY A 117 12.17 8.43 -5.27
C GLY A 117 13.28 7.40 -5.54
N GLN A 118 14.24 7.22 -4.63
CA GLN A 118 15.31 6.24 -4.79
C GLN A 118 14.80 4.82 -4.60
N ARG A 119 15.27 3.89 -5.45
CA ARG A 119 15.12 2.45 -5.25
C ARG A 119 16.38 1.90 -4.60
N GLY A 120 16.24 1.33 -3.41
CA GLY A 120 17.32 0.70 -2.66
C GLY A 120 17.08 -0.79 -2.47
N LEU A 121 18.15 -1.58 -2.37
CA LEU A 121 18.12 -3.00 -2.08
C LEU A 121 18.94 -3.28 -0.83
N ILE A 122 18.34 -3.97 0.16
CA ILE A 122 19.00 -4.43 1.37
C ILE A 122 19.15 -5.95 1.28
N VAL A 123 20.37 -6.41 1.09
CA VAL A 123 20.70 -7.83 1.01
C VAL A 123 21.50 -8.23 2.24
N SER A 124 21.08 -9.30 2.90
CA SER A 124 21.78 -9.81 4.06
C SER A 124 21.54 -11.32 4.22
N PRO A 125 22.48 -12.06 4.85
CA PRO A 125 22.23 -13.41 5.32
C PRO A 125 21.06 -13.45 6.32
N PRO A 126 20.43 -14.63 6.51
CA PRO A 126 19.44 -14.81 7.57
C PRO A 126 19.98 -14.36 8.94
N LYS A 127 19.13 -13.76 9.77
CA LYS A 127 19.45 -13.31 11.14
C LYS A 127 20.54 -12.23 11.26
N ALA A 128 20.85 -11.52 10.16
CA ALA A 128 21.85 -10.44 10.17
C ALA A 128 21.28 -9.05 10.52
N GLY A 129 20.00 -8.95 10.88
CA GLY A 129 19.38 -7.70 11.29
C GLY A 129 18.66 -6.92 10.18
N LYS A 130 18.36 -7.53 9.02
CA LYS A 130 17.61 -6.89 7.92
C LYS A 130 16.33 -6.22 8.40
N THR A 131 15.47 -6.95 9.10
CA THR A 131 14.20 -6.43 9.63
C THR A 131 14.41 -5.28 10.62
N THR A 132 15.48 -5.35 11.44
CA THR A 132 15.84 -4.27 12.37
C THR A 132 16.21 -3.00 11.62
N ILE A 133 17.00 -3.08 10.55
CA ILE A 133 17.35 -1.93 9.72
C ILE A 133 16.11 -1.35 9.07
N LEU A 134 15.23 -2.17 8.48
CA LEU A 134 13.96 -1.71 7.88
C LEU A 134 13.10 -0.96 8.90
N LYS A 135 12.93 -1.48 10.11
CA LYS A 135 12.20 -0.79 11.19
C LYS A 135 12.82 0.57 11.53
N ARG A 136 14.15 0.64 11.63
CA ARG A 136 14.85 1.91 11.92
C ARG A 136 14.68 2.92 10.80
N ILE A 137 14.71 2.50 9.53
CA ILE A 137 14.42 3.35 8.38
C ILE A 137 12.99 3.89 8.46
N CYS A 138 12.00 3.03 8.67
CA CYS A 138 10.59 3.43 8.81
C CYS A 138 10.39 4.42 9.96
N GLN A 139 10.98 4.16 11.12
CA GLN A 139 10.93 5.07 12.28
C GLN A 139 11.55 6.43 11.97
N SER A 140 12.73 6.44 11.33
CA SER A 140 13.42 7.68 10.95
C SER A 140 12.62 8.50 9.96
N ILE A 141 12.04 7.87 8.94
CA ILE A 141 11.18 8.55 7.96
C ILE A 141 9.96 9.16 8.66
N THR A 142 9.30 8.41 9.52
CA THR A 142 8.12 8.92 10.26
C THR A 142 8.45 10.13 11.13
N ILE A 143 9.65 10.17 11.73
CA ILE A 143 10.05 11.27 12.62
C ILE A 143 10.48 12.50 11.81
N ASN A 144 11.32 12.30 10.79
CA ASN A 144 11.96 13.40 10.06
C ASN A 144 11.13 13.89 8.86
N ASN A 145 10.25 13.04 8.31
CA ASN A 145 9.46 13.33 7.12
C ASN A 145 7.99 12.91 7.34
N PRO A 146 7.26 13.58 8.25
CA PRO A 146 5.88 13.21 8.60
C PRO A 146 4.89 13.37 7.43
N GLU A 147 5.26 14.09 6.39
CA GLU A 147 4.49 14.24 5.14
C GLU A 147 4.54 13.02 4.24
N VAL A 148 5.48 12.09 4.48
CA VAL A 148 5.68 10.90 3.65
C VAL A 148 4.70 9.81 4.06
N HIS A 149 3.91 9.33 3.12
CA HIS A 149 3.08 8.15 3.30
C HIS A 149 3.94 6.88 3.28
N LEU A 150 3.99 6.18 4.40
CA LEU A 150 4.82 5.00 4.58
C LEU A 150 3.99 3.72 4.39
N PHE A 151 4.38 2.90 3.43
CA PHE A 151 3.85 1.55 3.24
C PHE A 151 4.93 0.51 3.50
N CYS A 152 4.57 -0.53 4.24
CA CYS A 152 5.42 -1.68 4.47
C CYS A 152 4.71 -2.94 3.96
N LEU A 153 5.17 -3.47 2.83
CA LEU A 153 4.67 -4.73 2.28
C LEU A 153 5.55 -5.89 2.75
N LEU A 154 4.94 -6.84 3.44
CA LEU A 154 5.58 -8.05 3.93
C LEU A 154 5.05 -9.26 3.15
N VAL A 155 5.93 -9.90 2.39
CA VAL A 155 5.59 -11.07 1.57
C VAL A 155 6.35 -12.29 2.08
N ASP A 156 5.63 -13.39 2.27
CA ASP A 156 6.18 -14.66 2.79
C ASP A 156 6.81 -14.53 4.19
N GLU A 157 6.33 -13.54 4.97
CA GLU A 157 6.80 -13.33 6.34
C GLU A 157 5.91 -14.07 7.35
N ARG A 158 6.44 -14.26 8.55
CA ARG A 158 5.72 -14.93 9.65
C ARG A 158 4.71 -13.99 10.30
N PRO A 159 3.53 -14.49 10.77
CA PRO A 159 2.52 -13.67 11.42
C PRO A 159 3.04 -12.85 12.61
N GLU A 160 3.96 -13.42 13.40
CA GLU A 160 4.59 -12.71 14.51
C GLU A 160 5.48 -11.54 14.08
N GLU A 161 6.16 -11.65 12.92
CA GLU A 161 6.96 -10.56 12.34
C GLU A 161 6.07 -9.44 11.78
N VAL A 162 4.94 -9.80 11.21
CA VAL A 162 3.92 -8.82 10.77
C VAL A 162 3.40 -8.02 11.96
N THR A 163 2.96 -8.69 13.01
CA THR A 163 2.47 -8.03 14.24
C THR A 163 3.53 -7.12 14.88
N ASP A 164 4.79 -7.57 14.89
CA ASP A 164 5.91 -6.78 15.41
C ASP A 164 6.18 -5.54 14.54
N MET A 165 6.06 -5.65 13.21
CA MET A 165 6.18 -4.50 12.31
C MET A 165 5.04 -3.50 12.53
N GLU A 166 3.79 -3.94 12.58
CA GLU A 166 2.61 -3.11 12.83
C GLU A 166 2.73 -2.30 14.13
N ARG A 167 3.28 -2.90 15.18
CA ARG A 167 3.50 -2.23 16.47
C ARG A 167 4.70 -1.28 16.47
N SER A 168 5.65 -1.48 15.56
CA SER A 168 6.93 -0.80 15.56
C SER A 168 6.96 0.44 14.68
N ILE A 169 6.10 0.55 13.67
CA ILE A 169 6.11 1.64 12.70
C ILE A 169 4.78 2.39 12.67
N LYS A 170 4.84 3.66 12.32
CA LYS A 170 3.66 4.47 12.00
C LYS A 170 3.52 4.53 10.48
N GLY A 171 2.71 3.65 9.94
CA GLY A 171 2.49 3.53 8.50
C GLY A 171 1.51 2.42 8.20
N THR A 172 1.18 2.22 6.94
CA THR A 172 0.33 1.12 6.49
C THR A 172 1.17 -0.14 6.35
N VAL A 173 0.86 -1.16 7.12
CA VAL A 173 1.48 -2.49 6.98
C VAL A 173 0.52 -3.40 6.22
N VAL A 174 0.98 -3.93 5.11
CA VAL A 174 0.26 -4.91 4.30
C VAL A 174 1.06 -6.19 4.29
N ALA A 175 0.42 -7.31 4.55
CA ALA A 175 1.11 -8.58 4.65
C ALA A 175 0.39 -9.69 3.89
N SER A 176 1.17 -10.53 3.24
CA SER A 176 0.78 -11.85 2.77
C SER A 176 1.71 -12.87 3.40
N THR A 177 1.22 -13.56 4.45
CA THR A 177 2.02 -14.45 5.30
C THR A 177 2.32 -15.78 4.61
N PHE A 178 3.35 -16.49 5.08
CA PHE A 178 3.89 -17.70 4.47
C PHE A 178 2.88 -18.86 4.33
N ASP A 179 1.80 -18.84 5.10
CA ASP A 179 0.71 -19.81 5.06
C ASP A 179 -0.32 -19.55 3.95
N MET A 180 -0.21 -18.41 3.27
CA MET A 180 -1.08 -18.06 2.15
C MET A 180 -0.62 -18.71 0.83
N PRO A 181 -1.56 -18.98 -0.11
CA PRO A 181 -1.21 -19.41 -1.46
C PRO A 181 -0.30 -18.40 -2.18
N ALA A 182 0.61 -18.89 -3.01
CA ALA A 182 1.55 -18.05 -3.77
C ALA A 182 0.86 -16.99 -4.65
N GLU A 183 -0.32 -17.29 -5.17
CA GLU A 183 -1.13 -16.36 -5.96
C GLU A 183 -1.53 -15.12 -5.15
N ASN A 184 -1.82 -15.29 -3.86
CA ASN A 184 -2.16 -14.17 -2.98
C ASN A 184 -0.97 -13.21 -2.80
N HIS A 185 0.26 -13.73 -2.73
CA HIS A 185 1.45 -12.90 -2.64
C HIS A 185 1.58 -11.96 -3.85
N THR A 186 1.30 -12.48 -5.05
CA THR A 186 1.34 -11.69 -6.28
C THR A 186 0.24 -10.63 -6.29
N VAL A 187 -1.01 -11.04 -6.04
CA VAL A 187 -2.17 -10.13 -6.04
C VAL A 187 -2.00 -8.99 -5.05
N VAL A 188 -1.60 -9.29 -3.82
CA VAL A 188 -1.40 -8.26 -2.78
C VAL A 188 -0.25 -7.33 -3.17
N SER A 189 0.86 -7.88 -3.69
CA SER A 189 2.02 -7.07 -4.08
C SER A 189 1.70 -6.13 -5.24
N GLU A 190 1.01 -6.61 -6.27
CA GLU A 190 0.57 -5.78 -7.40
C GLU A 190 -0.37 -4.67 -6.92
N LEU A 191 -1.33 -4.98 -6.06
CA LEU A 191 -2.31 -4.02 -5.57
C LEU A 191 -1.70 -2.93 -4.68
N VAL A 192 -0.63 -3.23 -3.95
CA VAL A 192 0.10 -2.25 -3.12
C VAL A 192 1.00 -1.35 -3.97
N ILE A 193 1.51 -1.85 -5.10
CA ILE A 193 2.40 -1.09 -5.98
C ILE A 193 1.63 -0.09 -6.85
N GLU A 194 0.38 -0.37 -7.22
CA GLU A 194 -0.49 0.52 -7.99
C GLU A 194 -1.00 1.70 -7.16
#